data_95d99cce6f5c33eeff2f5dcdd685e88b
#
_entry.id   95d99cce6f5c33eeff2f5dcdd685e88b
#
_cell.length_a   1.000
_cell.length_b   1.000
_cell.length_c   1.000
_cell.angle_alpha   90.00
_cell.angle_beta   90.00
_cell.angle_gamma   90.00
#
_symmetry.space_group_name_H-M   'P 1'
#
loop_
_entity.id
_entity.type
_entity.pdbx_description
1 polymer ?
#
loop_
_entity_poly.entity_id
_entity_poly.type
_entity_poly.pdbx_seq_one_letter_code
_entity_poly.pdbx_strand_id
1 'polypeptide(L)'
;RVLPRGMNVGRRGPAARAREREREREMSKAPPPLAARSHPPLTLPPSISLQVVDKDAPAVLDEVEAALFGVATSIMEGNGFEYAVPSRTKANQLYVPSLDRIVLKASTSARPFAATSTCRKAVITTRILGLVHELCAKNIHVTKRDLFYTDVKLFEDQAHSDAVLDDAACMLGCTRTSLHVVASEKGVVVGRLTFREDGDPIDCARMGVGGKAIPPNVDRVTDLASDALFILLVEKDAAFMRLAEDRFYNAYPCIIITAKGQPDVASRLFLRKLRDTLRIPVLALVDADPYGLKILAVYMKGSMNMSYDSSHLTTPDIKWLGVRPSDLDRFNIPDQCRLPMSEEDVKTGRRLLEEDFVKANPAWVRELELMVSTRVKAEIQALSSFGFQYLSQVYLPLKLQEGGWI
;
A
#
# COMPACT_ATOMS: atom_id res chain seq x y z
N ARG A 1 1.36 -47.23 -46.29
CA ARG A 1 2.75 -47.01 -45.79
C ARG A 1 2.71 -46.86 -44.30
N VAL A 2 3.50 -47.72 -43.65
CA VAL A 2 3.56 -48.07 -42.23
C VAL A 2 4.00 -46.88 -41.34
N LEU A 3 3.30 -46.66 -40.23
CA LEU A 3 3.72 -45.77 -39.14
C LEU A 3 4.69 -46.53 -38.22
N PRO A 4 5.78 -45.95 -37.69
CA PRO A 4 6.62 -46.56 -36.69
C PRO A 4 6.04 -46.38 -35.29
N ARG A 5 5.93 -47.48 -34.57
CA ARG A 5 5.64 -47.60 -33.14
C ARG A 5 6.87 -47.22 -32.32
N GLY A 6 6.60 -46.53 -31.17
CA GLY A 6 7.43 -46.69 -29.98
C GLY A 6 8.32 -45.51 -29.59
N MET A 7 7.80 -44.47 -28.92
CA MET A 7 8.61 -43.63 -28.02
C MET A 7 8.40 -44.13 -26.58
N ASN A 8 9.47 -44.73 -26.08
CA ASN A 8 9.62 -45.29 -24.74
C ASN A 8 9.65 -44.10 -23.73
N VAL A 9 8.61 -43.99 -22.89
CA VAL A 9 8.60 -43.08 -21.75
C VAL A 9 9.61 -43.57 -20.73
N GLY A 10 10.81 -43.02 -20.74
CA GLY A 10 11.92 -43.38 -19.86
C GLY A 10 11.51 -43.33 -18.39
N ARG A 11 11.46 -44.48 -17.76
CA ARG A 11 11.34 -44.64 -16.30
C ARG A 11 12.53 -43.95 -15.65
N ARG A 12 12.27 -42.84 -14.93
CA ARG A 12 13.29 -42.14 -14.13
C ARG A 12 13.96 -43.17 -13.17
N GLY A 13 15.28 -43.21 -13.19
CA GLY A 13 16.08 -44.18 -12.43
C GLY A 13 15.99 -43.97 -10.90
N PRO A 14 16.40 -44.96 -10.10
CA PRO A 14 16.32 -44.91 -8.63
C PRO A 14 16.99 -43.68 -7.99
N ALA A 15 18.08 -43.22 -8.56
CA ALA A 15 18.80 -42.00 -8.11
C ALA A 15 17.99 -40.68 -8.29
N ALA A 16 17.18 -40.61 -9.34
CA ALA A 16 16.30 -39.44 -9.54
C ALA A 16 15.14 -39.40 -8.53
N ARG A 17 14.58 -40.57 -8.19
CA ARG A 17 13.53 -40.71 -7.16
C ARG A 17 14.08 -40.50 -5.75
N ALA A 18 15.33 -40.83 -5.48
CA ALA A 18 15.97 -40.56 -4.19
C ALA A 18 16.19 -39.07 -3.98
N ARG A 19 16.66 -38.33 -5.01
CA ARG A 19 16.81 -36.88 -4.97
C ARG A 19 15.48 -36.13 -4.86
N GLU A 20 14.41 -36.65 -5.46
CA GLU A 20 13.07 -36.10 -5.37
C GLU A 20 12.49 -36.28 -3.96
N ARG A 21 12.68 -37.45 -3.33
CA ARG A 21 12.29 -37.72 -1.93
C ARG A 21 13.16 -36.93 -0.92
N GLU A 22 14.40 -36.66 -1.23
CA GLU A 22 15.30 -35.85 -0.39
C GLU A 22 14.89 -34.36 -0.46
N ARG A 23 14.54 -33.88 -1.64
CA ARG A 23 13.91 -32.53 -1.81
C ARG A 23 12.57 -32.43 -1.11
N GLU A 24 11.71 -33.43 -1.17
CA GLU A 24 10.43 -33.45 -0.44
C GLU A 24 10.65 -33.48 1.09
N ARG A 25 11.68 -34.14 1.59
CA ARG A 25 12.04 -34.12 3.02
C ARG A 25 12.67 -32.79 3.45
N GLU A 26 13.43 -32.15 2.59
CA GLU A 26 13.96 -30.79 2.86
C GLU A 26 12.85 -29.74 2.84
N MET A 27 11.89 -29.84 1.92
CA MET A 27 10.70 -28.97 1.90
C MET A 27 9.78 -29.19 3.12
N SER A 28 9.79 -30.38 3.73
CA SER A 28 9.07 -30.67 4.99
C SER A 28 9.71 -30.07 6.24
N LYS A 29 10.91 -29.49 6.12
CA LYS A 29 11.59 -28.72 7.18
C LYS A 29 11.37 -27.22 7.05
N ALA A 30 10.27 -26.79 6.42
CA ALA A 30 9.88 -25.38 6.42
C ALA A 30 9.76 -24.89 7.87
N PRO A 31 10.31 -23.71 8.21
CA PRO A 31 10.11 -23.12 9.53
C PRO A 31 8.61 -23.03 9.82
N PRO A 32 8.20 -23.17 11.09
CA PRO A 32 6.79 -23.13 11.46
C PRO A 32 6.18 -21.80 10.96
N PRO A 33 4.91 -21.82 10.51
CA PRO A 33 4.25 -20.62 10.02
C PRO A 33 4.35 -19.53 11.08
N LEU A 34 4.81 -18.34 10.66
CA LEU A 34 4.82 -17.14 11.50
C LEU A 34 3.37 -16.88 11.92
N ALA A 35 3.04 -17.30 13.14
CA ALA A 35 1.73 -17.05 13.73
C ALA A 35 1.51 -15.51 13.76
N ALA A 36 0.58 -15.03 12.96
CA ALA A 36 0.12 -13.66 13.03
C ALA A 36 -0.45 -13.44 14.45
N ARG A 37 0.21 -12.64 15.26
CA ARG A 37 -0.28 -12.27 16.59
C ARG A 37 -1.56 -11.47 16.39
N SER A 38 -2.70 -12.08 16.60
CA SER A 38 -3.99 -11.42 16.65
C SER A 38 -4.08 -10.63 17.96
N HIS A 39 -3.65 -9.37 17.92
CA HIS A 39 -4.06 -8.44 18.97
C HIS A 39 -5.42 -7.88 18.57
N PRO A 40 -6.38 -7.76 19.53
CA PRO A 40 -7.62 -7.04 19.27
C PRO A 40 -7.27 -5.61 18.85
N PRO A 41 -8.05 -4.96 18.00
CA PRO A 41 -7.78 -3.59 17.58
C PRO A 41 -7.78 -2.68 18.80
N LEU A 42 -6.59 -2.21 19.20
CA LEU A 42 -6.44 -1.16 20.19
C LEU A 42 -7.01 0.12 19.59
N THR A 43 -8.14 0.58 20.12
CA THR A 43 -8.72 1.87 19.79
C THR A 43 -8.23 2.91 20.80
N LEU A 44 -7.65 4.00 20.32
CA LEU A 44 -7.35 5.14 21.19
C LEU A 44 -8.65 5.86 21.55
N PRO A 45 -8.74 6.45 22.77
CA PRO A 45 -9.88 7.29 23.11
C PRO A 45 -10.08 8.41 22.08
N PRO A 46 -11.33 8.74 21.71
CA PRO A 46 -11.63 9.83 20.76
C PRO A 46 -11.06 11.20 21.15
N SER A 47 -10.80 11.40 22.44
CA SER A 47 -10.17 12.62 22.97
C SER A 47 -8.68 12.76 22.61
N ILE A 48 -8.01 11.69 22.18
CA ILE A 48 -6.57 11.67 21.86
C ILE A 48 -6.31 11.71 20.36
N SER A 49 -7.14 11.03 19.57
CA SER A 49 -6.94 10.95 18.13
C SER A 49 -8.25 11.03 17.35
N LEU A 50 -8.20 11.71 16.20
CA LEU A 50 -9.24 11.62 15.19
C LEU A 50 -9.10 10.27 14.49
N GLN A 51 -10.17 9.48 14.51
CA GLN A 51 -10.29 8.24 13.76
C GLN A 51 -11.44 8.36 12.78
N VAL A 52 -11.16 8.14 11.50
CA VAL A 52 -12.21 8.02 10.51
C VAL A 52 -12.70 6.57 10.47
N VAL A 53 -13.95 6.39 10.11
CA VAL A 53 -14.60 5.09 9.95
C VAL A 53 -15.27 5.01 8.58
N ASP A 54 -15.46 3.80 8.07
CA ASP A 54 -16.29 3.63 6.89
C ASP A 54 -17.75 3.91 7.25
N LYS A 55 -18.38 4.78 6.45
CA LYS A 55 -19.81 5.16 6.59
C LYS A 55 -20.54 4.82 5.32
N ASP A 56 -21.77 4.39 5.46
CA ASP A 56 -22.67 4.22 4.31
C ASP A 56 -23.16 5.57 3.76
N ALA A 57 -23.69 5.55 2.53
CA ALA A 57 -24.13 6.76 1.86
C ALA A 57 -25.21 7.54 2.64
N PRO A 58 -26.24 6.92 3.28
CA PRO A 58 -27.22 7.63 4.10
C PRO A 58 -26.57 8.41 5.24
N ALA A 59 -25.64 7.81 6.00
CA ALA A 59 -24.96 8.49 7.10
C ALA A 59 -24.11 9.68 6.63
N VAL A 60 -23.45 9.54 5.46
CA VAL A 60 -22.68 10.66 4.87
C VAL A 60 -23.62 11.78 4.40
N LEU A 61 -24.76 11.45 3.80
CA LEU A 61 -25.77 12.43 3.38
C LEU A 61 -26.29 13.25 4.55
N ASP A 62 -26.70 12.58 5.63
CA ASP A 62 -27.20 13.25 6.85
C ASP A 62 -26.18 14.25 7.42
N GLU A 63 -24.91 13.88 7.49
CA GLU A 63 -23.85 14.75 8.00
C GLU A 63 -23.51 15.91 7.07
N VAL A 64 -23.51 15.68 5.75
CA VAL A 64 -23.30 16.74 4.76
C VAL A 64 -24.48 17.73 4.80
N GLU A 65 -25.71 17.25 4.85
CA GLU A 65 -26.92 18.08 4.95
C GLU A 65 -26.90 18.90 6.25
N ALA A 66 -26.56 18.29 7.38
CA ALA A 66 -26.45 19.01 8.65
C ALA A 66 -25.40 20.13 8.58
N ALA A 67 -24.23 19.87 7.98
CA ALA A 67 -23.18 20.87 7.81
C ALA A 67 -23.63 22.03 6.90
N LEU A 68 -24.25 21.73 5.75
CA LEU A 68 -24.72 22.75 4.81
C LEU A 68 -25.93 23.53 5.34
N PHE A 69 -26.84 22.86 6.07
CA PHE A 69 -27.95 23.51 6.75
C PHE A 69 -27.47 24.49 7.81
N GLY A 70 -26.45 24.12 8.60
CA GLY A 70 -25.80 25.03 9.55
C GLY A 70 -25.23 26.28 8.91
N VAL A 71 -24.59 26.13 7.73
CA VAL A 71 -24.10 27.28 6.93
C VAL A 71 -25.26 28.17 6.48
N ALA A 72 -26.33 27.59 5.91
CA ALA A 72 -27.50 28.31 5.43
C ALA A 72 -28.19 29.11 6.57
N THR A 73 -28.40 28.46 7.72
CA THR A 73 -29.00 29.06 8.89
C THR A 73 -28.18 30.26 9.39
N SER A 74 -26.87 30.12 9.50
CA SER A 74 -25.95 31.17 9.95
C SER A 74 -26.00 32.41 9.01
N ILE A 75 -26.07 32.16 7.69
CA ILE A 75 -26.23 33.24 6.70
C ILE A 75 -27.58 33.96 6.83
N MET A 76 -28.68 33.18 7.02
CA MET A 76 -30.04 33.74 7.19
C MET A 76 -30.16 34.59 8.47
N GLU A 77 -29.44 34.24 9.50
CA GLU A 77 -29.37 34.99 10.78
C GLU A 77 -28.50 36.28 10.66
N GLY A 78 -27.86 36.52 9.51
CA GLY A 78 -26.95 37.62 9.30
C GLY A 78 -25.56 37.41 9.91
N ASN A 79 -25.25 36.20 10.32
CA ASN A 79 -23.94 35.81 10.82
C ASN A 79 -23.02 35.33 9.69
N GLY A 80 -21.73 35.41 9.91
CA GLY A 80 -20.77 34.68 9.07
C GLY A 80 -20.77 33.19 9.43
N PHE A 81 -20.21 32.37 8.55
CA PHE A 81 -20.02 30.96 8.85
C PHE A 81 -18.55 30.57 8.82
N GLU A 82 -18.23 29.48 9.47
CA GLU A 82 -16.90 28.85 9.45
C GLU A 82 -17.00 27.34 9.47
N TYR A 83 -15.97 26.69 8.92
CA TYR A 83 -15.79 25.26 9.05
C TYR A 83 -14.70 24.96 10.09
N ALA A 84 -15.00 24.10 11.06
CA ALA A 84 -14.02 23.53 11.98
C ALA A 84 -13.37 22.30 11.31
N VAL A 85 -12.14 22.43 10.84
CA VAL A 85 -11.46 21.39 10.08
C VAL A 85 -10.31 20.82 10.89
N PRO A 86 -10.21 19.49 11.07
CA PRO A 86 -9.07 18.85 11.75
C PRO A 86 -7.75 19.19 11.06
N SER A 87 -6.76 19.61 11.84
CA SER A 87 -5.44 20.00 11.31
C SER A 87 -4.63 18.77 10.92
N ARG A 88 -4.23 18.66 9.64
CA ARG A 88 -3.40 17.56 9.12
C ARG A 88 -1.90 17.89 9.08
N THR A 89 -1.45 18.92 9.77
CA THR A 89 -0.05 19.33 9.84
C THR A 89 0.79 18.30 10.60
N LYS A 90 2.12 18.26 10.34
CA LYS A 90 3.05 17.36 11.03
C LYS A 90 2.99 17.51 12.57
N ALA A 91 2.79 18.72 13.08
CA ALA A 91 2.69 18.99 14.51
C ALA A 91 1.45 18.33 15.16
N ASN A 92 0.40 18.07 14.36
CA ASN A 92 -0.82 17.39 14.82
C ASN A 92 -0.81 15.87 14.60
N GLN A 93 0.33 15.29 14.25
CA GLN A 93 0.50 13.85 14.06
C GLN A 93 1.27 13.25 15.22
N LEU A 94 0.99 11.98 15.51
CA LEU A 94 1.63 11.23 16.58
C LEU A 94 1.86 9.79 16.10
N TYR A 95 3.10 9.29 16.24
CA TYR A 95 3.34 7.86 16.14
C TYR A 95 2.95 7.18 17.45
N VAL A 96 2.12 6.15 17.38
CA VAL A 96 1.65 5.38 18.52
C VAL A 96 2.27 3.99 18.49
N PRO A 97 3.28 3.69 19.34
CA PRO A 97 4.00 2.42 19.33
C PRO A 97 3.10 1.19 19.52
N SER A 98 2.07 1.29 20.37
CA SER A 98 1.12 0.19 20.62
C SER A 98 0.24 -0.15 19.41
N LEU A 99 0.03 0.81 18.50
CA LEU A 99 -0.72 0.63 17.24
C LEU A 99 0.21 0.44 16.06
N ASP A 100 1.50 0.71 16.24
CA ASP A 100 2.55 0.69 15.23
C ASP A 100 2.21 1.50 13.95
N ARG A 101 1.58 2.68 14.14
CA ARG A 101 1.16 3.59 13.06
C ARG A 101 1.11 5.04 13.49
N ILE A 102 1.09 5.94 12.48
CA ILE A 102 0.90 7.37 12.66
C ILE A 102 -0.61 7.66 12.73
N VAL A 103 -1.03 8.41 13.74
CA VAL A 103 -2.42 8.87 13.92
C VAL A 103 -2.50 10.39 13.91
N LEU A 104 -3.69 10.92 13.62
CA LEU A 104 -3.98 12.35 13.69
C LEU A 104 -4.55 12.69 15.08
N LYS A 105 -4.00 13.74 15.73
CA LYS A 105 -4.56 14.26 16.97
C LYS A 105 -5.87 15.01 16.71
N ALA A 106 -6.70 15.20 17.73
CA ALA A 106 -8.01 15.82 17.63
C ALA A 106 -8.00 17.37 17.57
N SER A 107 -6.89 17.99 17.16
CA SER A 107 -6.81 19.46 17.03
C SER A 107 -7.47 19.95 15.74
N THR A 108 -8.30 20.98 15.84
CA THR A 108 -9.02 21.59 14.72
C THR A 108 -8.52 23.01 14.43
N SER A 109 -8.74 23.49 13.21
CA SER A 109 -8.53 24.86 12.78
C SER A 109 -9.81 25.42 12.18
N ALA A 110 -10.16 26.65 12.55
CA ALA A 110 -11.32 27.36 11.98
C ALA A 110 -11.01 27.86 10.55
N ARG A 111 -11.99 27.77 9.68
CA ARG A 111 -11.99 28.34 8.31
C ARG A 111 -13.16 29.29 8.15
N PRO A 112 -13.07 30.52 8.67
CA PRO A 112 -14.11 31.49 8.50
C PRO A 112 -14.21 31.97 7.04
N PHE A 113 -15.44 32.09 6.55
CA PHE A 113 -15.70 32.67 5.23
C PHE A 113 -15.33 34.16 5.16
N ALA A 114 -15.54 34.88 6.25
CA ALA A 114 -15.29 36.33 6.32
C ALA A 114 -13.80 36.73 6.30
N ALA A 115 -12.86 35.78 6.44
CA ALA A 115 -11.43 36.09 6.39
C ALA A 115 -10.85 35.87 4.98
N THR A 116 -10.19 36.88 4.42
CA THR A 116 -9.59 36.84 3.08
C THR A 116 -8.68 35.63 2.85
N SER A 117 -7.91 35.23 3.87
CA SER A 117 -6.98 34.07 3.79
C SER A 117 -7.67 32.71 3.72
N THR A 118 -8.90 32.58 4.18
CA THR A 118 -9.65 31.31 4.27
C THR A 118 -10.94 31.31 3.44
N CYS A 119 -11.43 32.45 2.98
CA CYS A 119 -12.65 32.57 2.18
C CYS A 119 -12.71 31.58 1.02
N ARG A 120 -11.67 31.54 0.20
CA ARG A 120 -11.61 30.63 -0.95
C ARG A 120 -11.70 29.16 -0.51
N LYS A 121 -10.98 28.76 0.54
CA LYS A 121 -11.05 27.39 1.05
C LYS A 121 -12.44 27.05 1.60
N ALA A 122 -13.13 28.01 2.23
CA ALA A 122 -14.49 27.82 2.70
C ALA A 122 -15.45 27.58 1.53
N VAL A 123 -15.34 28.37 0.45
CA VAL A 123 -16.15 28.17 -0.78
C VAL A 123 -15.87 26.82 -1.42
N ILE A 124 -14.59 26.43 -1.57
CA ILE A 124 -14.23 25.11 -2.11
C ILE A 124 -14.78 23.99 -1.22
N THR A 125 -14.74 24.14 0.12
CA THR A 125 -15.31 23.17 1.06
C THR A 125 -16.81 23.00 0.83
N THR A 126 -17.57 24.09 0.74
CA THR A 126 -19.02 24.05 0.44
C THR A 126 -19.29 23.35 -0.89
N ARG A 127 -18.50 23.66 -1.94
CA ARG A 127 -18.65 23.02 -3.24
C ARG A 127 -18.36 21.52 -3.20
N ILE A 128 -17.28 21.12 -2.52
CA ILE A 128 -16.92 19.69 -2.34
C ILE A 128 -18.03 18.94 -1.59
N LEU A 129 -18.58 19.50 -0.51
CA LEU A 129 -19.70 18.90 0.22
C LEU A 129 -20.92 18.72 -0.69
N GLY A 130 -21.27 19.72 -1.51
CA GLY A 130 -22.35 19.60 -2.48
C GLY A 130 -22.10 18.51 -3.54
N LEU A 131 -20.86 18.36 -4.02
CA LEU A 131 -20.49 17.28 -4.94
C LEU A 131 -20.58 15.91 -4.28
N VAL A 132 -20.07 15.78 -3.04
CA VAL A 132 -20.17 14.54 -2.25
C VAL A 132 -21.63 14.15 -2.04
N HIS A 133 -22.49 15.10 -1.69
CA HIS A 133 -23.93 14.86 -1.57
C HIS A 133 -24.53 14.30 -2.86
N GLU A 134 -24.20 14.89 -4.00
CA GLU A 134 -24.67 14.42 -5.31
C GLU A 134 -24.18 13.01 -5.63
N LEU A 135 -22.89 12.71 -5.37
CA LEU A 135 -22.30 11.40 -5.62
C LEU A 135 -22.94 10.31 -4.75
N CYS A 136 -23.13 10.58 -3.45
CA CYS A 136 -23.75 9.66 -2.52
C CYS A 136 -25.24 9.43 -2.87
N ALA A 137 -26.01 10.49 -3.14
CA ALA A 137 -27.42 10.41 -3.49
C ALA A 137 -27.69 9.64 -4.78
N LYS A 138 -26.78 9.73 -5.76
CA LYS A 138 -26.89 9.03 -7.06
C LYS A 138 -26.14 7.70 -7.09
N ASN A 139 -25.44 7.33 -6.02
CA ASN A 139 -24.56 6.16 -5.95
C ASN A 139 -23.50 6.12 -7.08
N ILE A 140 -22.91 7.27 -7.39
CA ILE A 140 -21.89 7.43 -8.43
C ILE A 140 -20.52 7.51 -7.76
N HIS A 141 -19.55 6.74 -8.27
CA HIS A 141 -18.16 6.79 -7.82
C HIS A 141 -17.29 7.49 -8.87
N VAL A 142 -16.42 8.41 -8.40
CA VAL A 142 -15.53 9.20 -9.26
C VAL A 142 -14.10 9.17 -8.72
N THR A 143 -13.13 9.50 -9.57
CA THR A 143 -11.75 9.74 -9.11
C THR A 143 -11.58 11.20 -8.63
N LYS A 144 -10.51 11.47 -7.88
CA LYS A 144 -10.13 12.86 -7.52
C LYS A 144 -10.00 13.75 -8.75
N ARG A 145 -9.53 13.19 -9.86
CA ARG A 145 -9.34 13.92 -11.11
C ARG A 145 -10.67 14.28 -11.76
N ASP A 146 -11.61 13.36 -11.77
CA ASP A 146 -12.97 13.62 -12.29
C ASP A 146 -13.65 14.70 -11.45
N LEU A 147 -13.52 14.61 -10.12
CA LEU A 147 -14.07 15.63 -9.21
C LEU A 147 -13.47 17.01 -9.50
N PHE A 148 -12.16 17.13 -9.72
CA PHE A 148 -11.52 18.37 -10.11
C PHE A 148 -12.10 18.95 -11.39
N TYR A 149 -12.36 18.12 -12.41
CA TYR A 149 -12.91 18.60 -13.70
C TYR A 149 -14.35 19.08 -13.65
N THR A 150 -15.08 18.82 -12.56
CA THR A 150 -16.45 19.35 -12.41
C THR A 150 -16.50 20.86 -12.23
N ASP A 151 -15.42 21.48 -11.69
CA ASP A 151 -15.37 22.94 -11.46
C ASP A 151 -13.94 23.48 -11.49
N VAL A 152 -13.26 23.31 -12.65
CA VAL A 152 -11.85 23.72 -12.84
C VAL A 152 -11.62 25.19 -12.52
N LYS A 153 -12.60 26.06 -12.81
CA LYS A 153 -12.46 27.52 -12.57
C LYS A 153 -12.39 27.85 -11.09
N LEU A 154 -13.18 27.16 -10.26
CA LEU A 154 -13.17 27.34 -8.81
C LEU A 154 -11.93 26.73 -8.18
N PHE A 155 -11.59 25.51 -8.60
CA PHE A 155 -10.47 24.76 -8.00
C PHE A 155 -9.12 25.28 -8.44
N GLU A 156 -8.98 25.73 -9.71
CA GLU A 156 -7.77 26.20 -10.40
C GLU A 156 -6.68 25.13 -10.52
N ASP A 157 -6.33 24.45 -9.43
CA ASP A 157 -5.35 23.38 -9.35
C ASP A 157 -5.96 22.16 -8.67
N GLN A 158 -5.65 20.96 -9.19
CA GLN A 158 -6.11 19.70 -8.62
C GLN A 158 -5.67 19.53 -7.15
N ALA A 159 -4.49 20.05 -6.80
CA ALA A 159 -4.00 19.97 -5.42
C ALA A 159 -4.92 20.71 -4.42
N HIS A 160 -5.61 21.77 -4.87
CA HIS A 160 -6.58 22.49 -4.01
C HIS A 160 -7.83 21.66 -3.75
N SER A 161 -8.44 21.07 -4.78
CA SER A 161 -9.60 20.17 -4.62
C SER A 161 -9.23 18.93 -3.80
N ASP A 162 -8.07 18.32 -4.07
CA ASP A 162 -7.57 17.15 -3.37
C ASP A 162 -7.39 17.42 -1.87
N ALA A 163 -6.77 18.56 -1.52
CA ALA A 163 -6.54 18.93 -0.13
C ALA A 163 -7.85 19.18 0.62
N VAL A 164 -8.83 19.84 -0.01
CA VAL A 164 -10.12 20.12 0.62
C VAL A 164 -10.98 18.86 0.72
N LEU A 165 -10.90 17.95 -0.24
CA LEU A 165 -11.57 16.65 -0.15
C LEU A 165 -11.07 15.82 1.05
N ASP A 166 -9.75 15.76 1.24
CA ASP A 166 -9.17 15.09 2.41
C ASP A 166 -9.56 15.78 3.72
N ASP A 167 -9.70 17.11 3.71
CA ASP A 167 -10.20 17.88 4.86
C ASP A 167 -11.68 17.60 5.13
N ALA A 168 -12.51 17.45 4.08
CA ALA A 168 -13.92 17.06 4.21
C ALA A 168 -14.06 15.65 4.81
N ALA A 169 -13.23 14.69 4.39
CA ALA A 169 -13.19 13.36 4.99
C ALA A 169 -12.88 13.42 6.50
N CYS A 170 -11.87 14.23 6.90
CA CYS A 170 -11.56 14.45 8.31
C CYS A 170 -12.70 15.13 9.07
N MET A 171 -13.35 16.11 8.46
CA MET A 171 -14.44 16.86 9.08
C MET A 171 -15.69 16.02 9.30
N LEU A 172 -16.03 15.18 8.34
CA LEU A 172 -17.13 14.22 8.42
C LEU A 172 -16.75 12.92 9.17
N GLY A 173 -15.50 12.77 9.58
CA GLY A 173 -15.02 11.57 10.29
C GLY A 173 -15.18 10.27 9.50
N CYS A 174 -15.08 10.32 8.18
CA CYS A 174 -15.25 9.15 7.30
C CYS A 174 -14.07 8.95 6.35
N THR A 175 -13.99 7.75 5.75
CA THR A 175 -12.98 7.45 4.74
C THR A 175 -13.28 8.17 3.44
N ARG A 176 -12.28 8.29 2.56
CA ARG A 176 -12.49 8.86 1.22
C ARG A 176 -13.45 8.01 0.37
N THR A 177 -13.43 6.69 0.57
CA THR A 177 -14.33 5.76 -0.12
C THR A 177 -15.79 6.03 0.25
N SER A 178 -16.06 6.34 1.53
CA SER A 178 -17.40 6.75 2.00
C SER A 178 -17.92 8.01 1.31
N LEU A 179 -17.02 8.90 0.83
CA LEU A 179 -17.37 10.08 0.04
C LEU A 179 -17.62 9.75 -1.46
N HIS A 180 -17.64 8.48 -1.84
CA HIS A 180 -17.72 7.99 -3.21
C HIS A 180 -16.58 8.48 -4.13
N VAL A 181 -15.41 8.83 -3.53
CA VAL A 181 -14.20 9.21 -4.28
C VAL A 181 -13.15 8.11 -4.19
N VAL A 182 -13.00 7.37 -5.27
CA VAL A 182 -12.10 6.20 -5.36
C VAL A 182 -10.72 6.56 -5.89
N ALA A 183 -9.77 5.63 -5.76
CA ALA A 183 -8.46 5.76 -6.39
C ALA A 183 -8.55 5.49 -7.90
N SER A 184 -7.61 6.04 -8.67
CA SER A 184 -7.41 5.59 -10.05
C SER A 184 -6.75 4.20 -10.04
N GLU A 185 -7.07 3.36 -11.02
CA GLU A 185 -6.42 2.06 -11.20
C GLU A 185 -4.93 2.25 -11.44
N LYS A 186 -4.11 1.60 -10.62
CA LYS A 186 -2.66 1.66 -10.76
C LYS A 186 -2.01 0.32 -10.42
N GLY A 187 -2.34 -0.22 -9.24
CA GLY A 187 -1.80 -1.47 -8.76
C GLY A 187 -2.27 -2.69 -9.54
N VAL A 188 -1.46 -3.73 -9.54
CA VAL A 188 -1.78 -5.02 -10.16
C VAL A 188 -1.40 -6.17 -9.25
N VAL A 189 -2.12 -7.30 -9.41
CA VAL A 189 -1.91 -8.53 -8.64
C VAL A 189 -1.84 -9.73 -9.57
N VAL A 190 -0.98 -10.70 -9.26
CA VAL A 190 -0.86 -11.98 -9.95
C VAL A 190 -0.54 -13.10 -8.95
N GLY A 191 -0.79 -14.34 -9.31
CA GLY A 191 -0.42 -15.51 -8.51
C GLY A 191 -1.61 -16.23 -7.91
N ARG A 192 -1.37 -16.91 -6.80
CA ARG A 192 -2.29 -17.85 -6.18
C ARG A 192 -3.43 -17.17 -5.42
N LEU A 193 -4.30 -16.47 -6.16
CA LEU A 193 -5.43 -15.74 -5.59
C LEU A 193 -6.65 -15.86 -6.49
N THR A 194 -7.79 -16.17 -5.92
CA THR A 194 -9.09 -16.06 -6.55
C THR A 194 -10.02 -15.18 -5.73
N PHE A 195 -10.89 -14.44 -6.37
CA PHE A 195 -11.92 -13.62 -5.74
C PHE A 195 -13.09 -13.35 -6.71
N ARG A 196 -14.15 -12.70 -6.21
CA ARG A 196 -15.20 -12.15 -7.07
C ARG A 196 -15.11 -10.63 -7.07
N GLU A 197 -15.30 -10.04 -8.25
CA GLU A 197 -15.46 -8.61 -8.45
C GLU A 197 -16.85 -8.36 -9.04
N ASP A 198 -17.72 -7.66 -8.31
CA ASP A 198 -19.14 -7.47 -8.69
C ASP A 198 -19.87 -8.80 -9.01
N GLY A 199 -19.46 -9.89 -8.38
CA GLY A 199 -20.00 -11.24 -8.61
C GLY A 199 -19.26 -12.06 -9.67
N ASP A 200 -18.44 -11.44 -10.52
CA ASP A 200 -17.68 -12.12 -11.55
C ASP A 200 -16.44 -12.82 -10.95
N PRO A 201 -16.19 -14.10 -11.28
CA PRO A 201 -15.06 -14.85 -10.75
C PRO A 201 -13.75 -14.43 -11.44
N ILE A 202 -12.73 -14.11 -10.65
CA ILE A 202 -11.39 -13.74 -11.09
C ILE A 202 -10.37 -14.76 -10.59
N ASP A 203 -9.50 -15.26 -11.48
CA ASP A 203 -8.35 -16.12 -11.15
C ASP A 203 -7.06 -15.39 -11.54
N CYS A 204 -6.35 -14.86 -10.53
CA CYS A 204 -5.13 -14.07 -10.75
C CYS A 204 -3.96 -14.87 -11.33
N ALA A 205 -3.97 -16.20 -11.26
CA ALA A 205 -2.95 -17.05 -11.88
C ALA A 205 -3.10 -17.12 -13.43
N ARG A 206 -4.25 -16.70 -13.97
CA ARG A 206 -4.58 -16.77 -15.40
C ARG A 206 -4.63 -15.40 -16.10
N MET A 207 -4.28 -14.33 -15.42
CA MET A 207 -4.35 -12.95 -15.96
C MET A 207 -3.13 -12.55 -16.82
N GLY A 208 -2.25 -13.51 -17.16
CA GLY A 208 -1.03 -13.22 -17.93
C GLY A 208 0.01 -12.43 -17.15
N VAL A 209 1.02 -11.91 -17.87
CA VAL A 209 2.16 -11.19 -17.29
C VAL A 209 1.75 -9.84 -16.69
N GLY A 210 0.75 -9.17 -17.28
CA GLY A 210 0.25 -7.89 -16.79
C GLY A 210 -0.52 -7.97 -15.47
N GLY A 211 -0.95 -9.17 -15.08
CA GLY A 211 -1.75 -9.38 -13.89
C GLY A 211 -3.17 -8.82 -13.97
N LYS A 212 -3.92 -8.93 -12.88
CA LYS A 212 -5.24 -8.30 -12.70
C LYS A 212 -5.06 -6.92 -12.08
N ALA A 213 -5.62 -5.89 -12.69
CA ALA A 213 -5.70 -4.56 -12.07
C ALA A 213 -6.46 -4.65 -10.73
N ILE A 214 -5.94 -4.00 -9.71
CA ILE A 214 -6.60 -3.90 -8.41
C ILE A 214 -7.80 -2.98 -8.56
N PRO A 215 -9.03 -3.43 -8.19
CA PRO A 215 -10.22 -2.61 -8.31
C PRO A 215 -10.11 -1.29 -7.53
N PRO A 216 -10.50 -0.16 -8.11
CA PRO A 216 -10.52 1.15 -7.42
C PRO A 216 -11.39 1.13 -6.17
N ASN A 217 -12.52 0.43 -6.22
CA ASN A 217 -13.38 0.15 -5.09
C ASN A 217 -13.13 -1.29 -4.59
N VAL A 218 -12.35 -1.40 -3.52
CA VAL A 218 -11.98 -2.70 -2.93
C VAL A 218 -13.15 -3.40 -2.23
N ASP A 219 -14.24 -2.69 -1.92
CA ASP A 219 -15.43 -3.28 -1.29
C ASP A 219 -16.17 -4.24 -2.24
N ARG A 220 -16.02 -4.02 -3.56
CA ARG A 220 -16.56 -4.92 -4.58
C ARG A 220 -15.87 -6.27 -4.68
N VAL A 221 -14.73 -6.43 -3.98
CA VAL A 221 -13.97 -7.68 -3.94
C VAL A 221 -14.51 -8.56 -2.82
N THR A 222 -15.07 -9.72 -3.18
CA THR A 222 -15.63 -10.72 -2.26
C THR A 222 -15.02 -12.10 -2.49
N ASP A 223 -15.32 -13.06 -1.62
CA ASP A 223 -14.95 -14.48 -1.75
C ASP A 223 -13.44 -14.70 -2.01
N LEU A 224 -12.59 -13.98 -1.28
CA LEU A 224 -11.13 -14.13 -1.36
C LEU A 224 -10.70 -15.53 -0.92
N ALA A 225 -10.04 -16.27 -1.82
CA ALA A 225 -9.47 -17.59 -1.54
C ALA A 225 -8.06 -17.72 -2.13
N SER A 226 -7.19 -18.41 -1.40
CA SER A 226 -5.79 -18.59 -1.79
C SER A 226 -5.18 -19.81 -1.10
N ASP A 227 -4.29 -20.51 -1.80
CA ASP A 227 -3.37 -21.53 -1.26
C ASP A 227 -1.94 -20.97 -1.11
N ALA A 228 -1.76 -19.66 -1.22
CA ALA A 228 -0.47 -18.99 -1.06
C ALA A 228 0.05 -19.07 0.38
N LEU A 229 1.36 -19.17 0.51
CA LEU A 229 2.06 -19.19 1.80
C LEU A 229 2.44 -17.77 2.26
N PHE A 230 2.54 -16.82 1.34
CA PHE A 230 2.90 -15.43 1.61
C PHE A 230 2.42 -14.49 0.50
N ILE A 231 2.39 -13.19 0.80
CA ILE A 231 2.20 -12.12 -0.18
C ILE A 231 3.57 -11.50 -0.45
N LEU A 232 3.97 -11.38 -1.71
CA LEU A 232 5.16 -10.66 -2.15
C LEU A 232 4.77 -9.29 -2.69
N LEU A 233 5.05 -8.24 -1.91
CA LEU A 233 4.88 -6.86 -2.31
C LEU A 233 6.13 -6.39 -3.05
N VAL A 234 5.99 -6.03 -4.32
CA VAL A 234 7.09 -5.62 -5.20
C VAL A 234 6.95 -4.14 -5.54
N GLU A 235 7.99 -3.34 -5.33
CA GLU A 235 7.94 -1.91 -5.62
C GLU A 235 7.80 -1.61 -7.10
N LYS A 236 8.64 -2.25 -7.94
CA LYS A 236 8.77 -1.94 -9.37
C LYS A 236 7.95 -2.86 -10.26
N ASP A 237 7.25 -2.25 -11.22
CA ASP A 237 6.48 -2.95 -12.26
C ASP A 237 7.35 -3.93 -13.07
N ALA A 238 8.58 -3.54 -13.44
CA ALA A 238 9.48 -4.40 -14.20
C ALA A 238 9.86 -5.69 -13.44
N ALA A 239 10.11 -5.61 -12.15
CA ALA A 239 10.39 -6.78 -11.31
C ALA A 239 9.15 -7.65 -11.13
N PHE A 240 7.97 -7.02 -10.96
CA PHE A 240 6.68 -7.72 -10.93
C PHE A 240 6.45 -8.50 -12.23
N MET A 241 6.61 -7.84 -13.38
CA MET A 241 6.42 -8.48 -14.70
C MET A 241 7.38 -9.65 -14.91
N ARG A 242 8.64 -9.52 -14.47
CA ARG A 242 9.62 -10.61 -14.55
C ARG A 242 9.18 -11.83 -13.73
N LEU A 243 8.73 -11.61 -12.50
CA LEU A 243 8.24 -12.68 -11.63
C LEU A 243 6.94 -13.32 -12.17
N ALA A 244 6.07 -12.53 -12.77
CA ALA A 244 4.85 -13.01 -13.40
C ALA A 244 5.15 -13.84 -14.66
N GLU A 245 6.11 -13.43 -15.50
CA GLU A 245 6.53 -14.15 -16.70
C GLU A 245 7.18 -15.49 -16.34
N ASP A 246 8.04 -15.52 -15.30
CA ASP A 246 8.65 -16.74 -14.79
C ASP A 246 7.65 -17.62 -14.03
N ARG A 247 6.42 -17.15 -13.81
CA ARG A 247 5.38 -17.79 -12.98
C ARG A 247 5.95 -18.24 -11.63
N PHE A 248 6.69 -17.34 -10.97
CA PHE A 248 7.34 -17.58 -9.70
C PHE A 248 6.40 -18.21 -8.66
N TYR A 249 5.13 -17.80 -8.66
CA TYR A 249 4.07 -18.32 -7.79
C TYR A 249 3.71 -19.82 -8.01
N ASN A 250 4.21 -20.47 -9.08
CA ASN A 250 4.05 -21.90 -9.26
C ASN A 250 5.09 -22.70 -8.49
N ALA A 251 6.33 -22.20 -8.41
CA ALA A 251 7.39 -22.84 -7.64
C ALA A 251 7.33 -22.47 -6.15
N TYR A 252 6.96 -21.23 -5.85
CA TYR A 252 6.81 -20.69 -4.50
C TYR A 252 5.39 -20.12 -4.36
N PRO A 253 4.45 -20.92 -3.77
CA PRO A 253 3.05 -20.50 -3.68
C PRO A 253 2.89 -19.14 -3.01
N CYS A 254 2.61 -18.11 -3.80
CA CYS A 254 2.49 -16.74 -3.31
C CYS A 254 1.50 -15.92 -4.16
N ILE A 255 1.12 -14.78 -3.59
CA ILE A 255 0.42 -13.68 -4.27
C ILE A 255 1.46 -12.59 -4.50
N ILE A 256 1.59 -12.06 -5.71
CA ILE A 256 2.53 -10.98 -6.04
C ILE A 256 1.72 -9.72 -6.33
N ILE A 257 2.07 -8.61 -5.66
CA ILE A 257 1.38 -7.32 -5.78
C ILE A 257 2.40 -6.22 -6.07
N THR A 258 2.04 -5.30 -6.93
CA THR A 258 2.77 -4.03 -7.11
C THR A 258 1.81 -2.86 -7.25
N ALA A 259 2.19 -1.71 -6.70
CA ALA A 259 1.55 -0.43 -6.97
C ALA A 259 2.37 0.44 -7.94
N LYS A 260 3.37 -0.14 -8.61
CA LYS A 260 4.23 0.54 -9.60
C LYS A 260 4.89 1.80 -9.02
N GLY A 261 5.60 1.64 -7.91
CA GLY A 261 6.25 2.69 -7.13
C GLY A 261 5.39 3.16 -5.95
N GLN A 262 5.14 4.48 -5.82
CA GLN A 262 4.37 5.03 -4.69
C GLN A 262 2.98 4.38 -4.58
N PRO A 263 2.61 3.86 -3.39
CA PRO A 263 1.35 3.15 -3.20
C PRO A 263 0.14 4.10 -3.29
N ASP A 264 -0.81 3.74 -4.12
CA ASP A 264 -2.14 4.34 -4.16
C ASP A 264 -3.04 3.75 -3.05
N VAL A 265 -4.17 4.38 -2.83
CA VAL A 265 -5.10 3.98 -1.76
C VAL A 265 -5.70 2.60 -2.02
N ALA A 266 -6.12 2.30 -3.27
CA ALA A 266 -6.71 1.00 -3.60
C ALA A 266 -5.73 -0.15 -3.36
N SER A 267 -4.45 -0.01 -3.77
CA SER A 267 -3.42 -1.03 -3.51
C SER A 267 -3.17 -1.26 -2.02
N ARG A 268 -3.22 -0.20 -1.21
CA ARG A 268 -3.04 -0.30 0.25
C ARG A 268 -4.24 -0.99 0.91
N LEU A 269 -5.47 -0.59 0.55
CA LEU A 269 -6.71 -1.23 1.02
C LEU A 269 -6.76 -2.71 0.63
N PHE A 270 -6.41 -3.01 -0.63
CA PHE A 270 -6.41 -4.38 -1.13
C PHE A 270 -5.39 -5.27 -0.41
N LEU A 271 -4.15 -4.79 -0.24
CA LEU A 271 -3.12 -5.50 0.53
C LEU A 271 -3.58 -5.76 1.97
N ARG A 272 -4.18 -4.75 2.61
CA ARG A 272 -4.72 -4.87 3.96
C ARG A 272 -5.84 -5.92 4.02
N LYS A 273 -6.79 -5.86 3.08
CA LYS A 273 -7.91 -6.82 2.97
C LYS A 273 -7.39 -8.25 2.80
N LEU A 274 -6.41 -8.47 1.90
CA LEU A 274 -5.78 -9.77 1.71
C LEU A 274 -5.12 -10.28 2.99
N ARG A 275 -4.30 -9.43 3.63
CA ARG A 275 -3.59 -9.80 4.86
C ARG A 275 -4.56 -10.17 5.98
N ASP A 276 -5.62 -9.39 6.18
CA ASP A 276 -6.59 -9.61 7.27
C ASP A 276 -7.48 -10.84 7.00
N THR A 277 -7.81 -11.10 5.73
CA THR A 277 -8.63 -12.26 5.34
C THR A 277 -7.83 -13.55 5.31
N LEU A 278 -6.67 -13.56 4.64
CA LEU A 278 -5.88 -14.77 4.42
C LEU A 278 -4.93 -15.07 5.58
N ARG A 279 -4.58 -14.08 6.39
CA ARG A 279 -3.69 -14.19 7.56
C ARG A 279 -2.31 -14.79 7.24
N ILE A 280 -1.81 -14.55 6.04
CA ILE A 280 -0.48 -14.95 5.59
C ILE A 280 0.49 -13.79 5.67
N PRO A 281 1.81 -14.03 5.85
CA PRO A 281 2.81 -12.98 5.96
C PRO A 281 2.95 -12.18 4.67
N VAL A 282 3.30 -10.89 4.82
CA VAL A 282 3.62 -10.00 3.70
C VAL A 282 5.12 -9.75 3.70
N LEU A 283 5.79 -10.07 2.59
CA LEU A 283 7.21 -9.85 2.36
C LEU A 283 7.37 -8.77 1.29
N ALA A 284 8.25 -7.79 1.53
CA ALA A 284 8.45 -6.67 0.61
C ALA A 284 9.80 -6.76 -0.10
N LEU A 285 9.77 -6.55 -1.40
CA LEU A 285 10.92 -6.39 -2.27
C LEU A 285 10.92 -4.96 -2.81
N VAL A 286 11.83 -4.13 -2.29
CA VAL A 286 11.99 -2.71 -2.63
C VAL A 286 13.43 -2.43 -3.04
N ASP A 287 13.68 -1.31 -3.68
CA ASP A 287 15.03 -0.87 -4.00
C ASP A 287 15.87 -0.67 -2.72
N ALA A 288 17.17 -0.93 -2.81
CA ALA A 288 18.12 -0.62 -1.75
C ALA A 288 18.47 0.87 -1.77
N ASP A 289 17.48 1.72 -1.54
CA ASP A 289 17.63 3.17 -1.46
C ASP A 289 16.64 3.77 -0.43
N PRO A 290 16.83 5.05 -0.03
CA PRO A 290 15.96 5.69 0.95
C PRO A 290 14.51 5.87 0.47
N TYR A 291 14.27 5.91 -0.84
CA TYR A 291 12.93 6.07 -1.41
C TYR A 291 12.13 4.77 -1.38
N GLY A 292 12.77 3.62 -1.68
CA GLY A 292 12.17 2.31 -1.52
C GLY A 292 11.74 2.05 -0.08
N LEU A 293 12.58 2.45 0.89
CA LEU A 293 12.22 2.37 2.31
C LEU A 293 11.10 3.32 2.71
N LYS A 294 11.02 4.53 2.12
CA LYS A 294 9.87 5.42 2.32
C LYS A 294 8.58 4.82 1.76
N ILE A 295 8.63 4.17 0.60
CA ILE A 295 7.49 3.47 0.01
C ILE A 295 7.03 2.36 0.95
N LEU A 296 7.95 1.55 1.44
CA LEU A 296 7.65 0.50 2.41
C LEU A 296 7.06 1.07 3.71
N ALA A 297 7.62 2.17 4.22
CA ALA A 297 7.10 2.87 5.39
C ALA A 297 5.66 3.36 5.20
N VAL A 298 5.28 3.81 3.99
CA VAL A 298 3.88 4.21 3.70
C VAL A 298 2.93 3.04 3.81
N TYR A 299 3.30 1.85 3.36
CA TYR A 299 2.49 0.64 3.54
C TYR A 299 2.37 0.24 5.01
N MET A 300 3.47 0.34 5.77
CA MET A 300 3.53 -0.13 7.16
C MET A 300 2.92 0.85 8.16
N LYS A 301 3.25 2.14 8.04
CA LYS A 301 2.95 3.17 9.06
C LYS A 301 1.97 4.23 8.59
N GLY A 302 1.69 4.28 7.30
CA GLY A 302 0.85 5.30 6.68
C GLY A 302 1.65 6.47 6.13
N SER A 303 0.94 7.40 5.51
CA SER A 303 1.50 8.64 5.00
C SER A 303 1.05 9.83 5.86
N MET A 304 1.88 10.88 5.91
CA MET A 304 1.54 12.10 6.63
C MET A 304 0.22 12.73 6.15
N ASN A 305 0.00 12.72 4.83
CA ASN A 305 -1.21 13.32 4.24
C ASN A 305 -2.50 12.56 4.57
N MET A 306 -2.40 11.25 4.87
CA MET A 306 -3.54 10.37 5.15
C MET A 306 -3.42 9.72 6.55
N SER A 307 -2.84 10.43 7.52
CA SER A 307 -2.71 9.95 8.89
C SER A 307 -4.07 9.78 9.59
N TYR A 308 -5.09 10.49 9.14
CA TYR A 308 -6.46 10.36 9.62
C TYR A 308 -7.09 9.01 9.29
N ASP A 309 -6.65 8.36 8.19
CA ASP A 309 -7.14 7.09 7.68
C ASP A 309 -6.10 5.95 7.82
N SER A 310 -5.13 6.11 8.69
CA SER A 310 -4.05 5.13 8.85
C SER A 310 -4.54 3.75 9.30
N SER A 311 -5.67 3.68 10.02
CA SER A 311 -6.27 2.43 10.48
C SER A 311 -6.69 1.49 9.34
N HIS A 312 -7.17 2.02 8.23
CA HIS A 312 -7.61 1.24 7.08
C HIS A 312 -6.48 1.01 6.05
N LEU A 313 -5.49 1.92 6.01
CA LEU A 313 -4.48 1.99 4.96
C LEU A 313 -3.13 1.37 5.34
N THR A 314 -2.93 0.86 6.56
CA THR A 314 -1.63 0.35 6.99
C THR A 314 -1.61 -1.17 7.19
N THR A 315 -0.48 -1.76 6.87
CA THR A 315 -0.14 -3.16 7.12
C THR A 315 1.18 -3.20 7.92
N PRO A 316 1.15 -3.06 9.27
CA PRO A 316 2.35 -2.80 10.07
C PRO A 316 3.36 -3.95 10.10
N ASP A 317 2.94 -5.18 9.88
CA ASP A 317 3.71 -6.42 10.02
C ASP A 317 4.40 -6.89 8.71
N ILE A 318 4.48 -6.02 7.70
CA ILE A 318 5.27 -6.29 6.49
C ILE A 318 6.73 -6.49 6.85
N LYS A 319 7.35 -7.51 6.26
CA LYS A 319 8.77 -7.82 6.45
C LYS A 319 9.58 -7.39 5.25
N TRP A 320 10.65 -6.64 5.47
CA TRP A 320 11.58 -6.26 4.41
C TRP A 320 12.44 -7.47 4.01
N LEU A 321 12.11 -8.09 2.89
CA LEU A 321 12.82 -9.24 2.31
C LEU A 321 14.11 -8.78 1.62
N GLY A 322 14.04 -7.74 0.81
CA GLY A 322 15.15 -7.21 -0.02
C GLY A 322 14.68 -6.00 -0.87
N VAL A 323 15.53 -5.40 -1.70
CA VAL A 323 16.99 -5.58 -1.69
C VAL A 323 17.55 -4.80 -0.51
N ARG A 324 18.36 -5.42 0.34
CA ARG A 324 18.96 -4.74 1.47
C ARG A 324 20.37 -4.25 1.12
N PRO A 325 20.85 -3.18 1.73
CA PRO A 325 22.24 -2.74 1.61
C PRO A 325 23.26 -3.86 1.85
N SER A 326 23.04 -4.69 2.86
CA SER A 326 23.89 -5.86 3.15
C SER A 326 23.84 -6.96 2.08
N ASP A 327 22.78 -7.02 1.27
CA ASP A 327 22.67 -7.98 0.17
C ASP A 327 23.66 -7.66 -0.96
N LEU A 328 24.10 -6.39 -1.11
CA LEU A 328 25.00 -5.98 -2.19
C LEU A 328 26.33 -6.73 -2.12
N ASP A 329 26.91 -6.83 -0.95
CA ASP A 329 28.16 -7.58 -0.74
C ASP A 329 27.91 -9.08 -0.66
N ARG A 330 26.84 -9.49 0.03
CA ARG A 330 26.48 -10.89 0.20
C ARG A 330 26.26 -11.64 -1.12
N PHE A 331 25.60 -10.99 -2.08
CA PHE A 331 25.32 -11.54 -3.41
C PHE A 331 26.33 -11.10 -4.46
N ASN A 332 27.43 -10.46 -4.06
CA ASN A 332 28.48 -9.96 -4.93
C ASN A 332 27.95 -9.10 -6.10
N ILE A 333 27.01 -8.20 -5.82
CA ILE A 333 26.45 -7.29 -6.84
C ILE A 333 27.60 -6.46 -7.43
N PRO A 334 27.79 -6.46 -8.77
CA PRO A 334 28.90 -5.76 -9.42
C PRO A 334 28.89 -4.26 -9.12
N ASP A 335 30.08 -3.66 -8.97
CA ASP A 335 30.23 -2.23 -8.65
C ASP A 335 29.54 -1.31 -9.67
N GLN A 336 29.53 -1.70 -10.94
CA GLN A 336 28.81 -0.98 -12.00
C GLN A 336 27.29 -0.90 -11.81
N CYS A 337 26.71 -1.79 -10.98
CA CYS A 337 25.29 -1.81 -10.62
C CYS A 337 25.02 -1.14 -9.27
N ARG A 338 26.09 -0.70 -8.58
CA ARG A 338 26.04 0.04 -7.33
C ARG A 338 26.10 1.53 -7.64
N LEU A 339 25.00 2.23 -7.39
CA LEU A 339 24.88 3.64 -7.73
C LEU A 339 25.30 4.52 -6.55
N PRO A 340 25.97 5.65 -6.79
CA PRO A 340 26.26 6.60 -5.71
C PRO A 340 24.97 7.28 -5.26
N MET A 341 24.83 7.50 -3.96
CA MET A 341 23.75 8.29 -3.39
C MET A 341 24.01 9.78 -3.62
N SER A 342 22.95 10.50 -4.02
CA SER A 342 22.95 11.97 -4.03
C SER A 342 22.91 12.53 -2.59
N GLU A 343 23.24 13.80 -2.41
CA GLU A 343 23.10 14.46 -1.10
C GLU A 343 21.64 14.44 -0.57
N GLU A 344 20.64 14.49 -1.46
CA GLU A 344 19.24 14.37 -1.05
C GLU A 344 18.88 12.95 -0.62
N ASP A 345 19.46 11.91 -1.25
CA ASP A 345 19.35 10.53 -0.78
C ASP A 345 19.89 10.38 0.63
N VAL A 346 21.13 10.89 0.86
CA VAL A 346 21.78 10.84 2.19
C VAL A 346 20.93 11.56 3.24
N LYS A 347 20.42 12.74 2.91
CA LYS A 347 19.55 13.51 3.79
C LYS A 347 18.24 12.77 4.11
N THR A 348 17.67 12.12 3.10
CA THR A 348 16.47 11.31 3.27
C THR A 348 16.74 10.08 4.14
N GLY A 349 17.85 9.37 3.93
CA GLY A 349 18.28 8.26 4.77
C GLY A 349 18.50 8.65 6.23
N ARG A 350 19.14 9.80 6.49
CA ARG A 350 19.31 10.34 7.84
C ARG A 350 17.99 10.68 8.52
N ARG A 351 17.03 11.27 7.77
CA ARG A 351 15.68 11.54 8.31
C ARG A 351 14.92 10.26 8.65
N LEU A 352 15.09 9.19 7.86
CA LEU A 352 14.49 7.89 8.18
C LEU A 352 15.08 7.29 9.46
N LEU A 353 16.38 7.45 9.73
CA LEU A 353 17.01 7.02 10.98
C LEU A 353 16.46 7.76 12.22
N GLU A 354 15.90 8.96 12.03
CA GLU A 354 15.26 9.74 13.10
C GLU A 354 13.80 9.31 13.37
N GLU A 355 13.18 8.55 12.47
CA GLU A 355 11.80 8.11 12.64
C GLU A 355 11.67 7.04 13.72
N ASP A 356 10.69 7.19 14.61
CA ASP A 356 10.51 6.32 15.78
C ASP A 356 10.31 4.84 15.41
N PHE A 357 9.60 4.57 14.31
CA PHE A 357 9.38 3.20 13.84
C PHE A 357 10.65 2.53 13.32
N VAL A 358 11.62 3.30 12.80
CA VAL A 358 12.93 2.81 12.39
C VAL A 358 13.76 2.51 13.62
N LYS A 359 13.82 3.46 14.58
CA LYS A 359 14.54 3.28 15.86
C LYS A 359 14.04 2.07 16.64
N ALA A 360 12.77 1.75 16.55
CA ALA A 360 12.18 0.58 17.19
C ALA A 360 12.65 -0.77 16.61
N ASN A 361 13.27 -0.77 15.41
CA ASN A 361 13.78 -1.97 14.76
C ASN A 361 15.32 -1.89 14.54
N PRO A 362 16.13 -2.48 15.41
CA PRO A 362 17.60 -2.44 15.29
C PRO A 362 18.14 -3.01 13.98
N ALA A 363 17.41 -3.93 13.33
CA ALA A 363 17.83 -4.48 12.04
C ALA A 363 17.68 -3.44 10.92
N TRP A 364 16.61 -2.66 10.93
CA TRP A 364 16.41 -1.54 10.00
C TRP A 364 17.45 -0.45 10.21
N VAL A 365 17.76 -0.12 11.46
CA VAL A 365 18.80 0.88 11.79
C VAL A 365 20.13 0.47 11.18
N ARG A 366 20.59 -0.78 11.38
CA ARG A 366 21.87 -1.26 10.82
C ARG A 366 21.92 -1.18 9.30
N GLU A 367 20.86 -1.57 8.61
CA GLU A 367 20.80 -1.51 7.14
C GLU A 367 20.83 -0.06 6.62
N LEU A 368 20.09 0.84 7.28
CA LEU A 368 20.10 2.26 6.92
C LEU A 368 21.43 2.95 7.23
N GLU A 369 22.06 2.64 8.36
CA GLU A 369 23.40 3.15 8.70
C GLU A 369 24.43 2.67 7.68
N LEU A 370 24.37 1.39 7.28
CA LEU A 370 25.23 0.85 6.23
C LEU A 370 25.03 1.63 4.92
N MET A 371 23.80 1.83 4.48
CA MET A 371 23.48 2.59 3.27
C MET A 371 24.01 4.02 3.31
N VAL A 372 23.78 4.75 4.40
CA VAL A 372 24.18 6.15 4.55
C VAL A 372 25.69 6.29 4.68
N SER A 373 26.38 5.35 5.36
CA SER A 373 27.84 5.39 5.57
C SER A 373 28.60 5.04 4.30
N THR A 374 28.15 4.02 3.54
CA THR A 374 28.78 3.64 2.27
C THR A 374 28.44 4.58 1.14
N ARG A 375 27.34 5.35 1.26
CA ARG A 375 26.77 6.21 0.20
C ARG A 375 26.46 5.45 -1.10
N VAL A 376 26.09 4.19 -0.98
CA VAL A 376 25.77 3.30 -2.09
C VAL A 376 24.30 2.92 -2.05
N LYS A 377 23.67 2.94 -3.21
CA LYS A 377 22.31 2.46 -3.42
C LYS A 377 22.26 1.49 -4.61
N ALA A 378 21.24 0.67 -4.68
CA ALA A 378 21.02 -0.22 -5.81
C ALA A 378 19.52 -0.41 -6.07
N GLU A 379 19.19 -0.52 -7.35
CA GLU A 379 17.84 -0.89 -7.77
C GLU A 379 17.67 -2.41 -7.77
N ILE A 380 16.42 -2.90 -7.70
CA ILE A 380 16.11 -4.34 -7.86
C ILE A 380 16.72 -4.89 -9.16
N GLN A 381 16.75 -4.08 -10.22
CA GLN A 381 17.33 -4.44 -11.51
C GLN A 381 18.83 -4.74 -11.48
N ALA A 382 19.56 -4.32 -10.45
CA ALA A 382 20.97 -4.69 -10.28
C ALA A 382 21.16 -6.22 -10.24
N LEU A 383 20.16 -6.96 -9.78
CA LEU A 383 20.17 -8.43 -9.76
C LEU A 383 20.19 -9.01 -11.19
N SER A 384 19.68 -8.30 -12.18
CA SER A 384 19.68 -8.76 -13.58
C SER A 384 21.08 -8.78 -14.22
N SER A 385 22.09 -8.22 -13.54
CA SER A 385 23.50 -8.32 -13.99
C SER A 385 24.01 -9.76 -14.05
N PHE A 386 23.41 -10.66 -13.29
CA PHE A 386 23.71 -12.10 -13.33
C PHE A 386 22.79 -12.90 -14.26
N GLY A 387 21.94 -12.22 -15.03
CA GLY A 387 20.94 -12.80 -15.91
C GLY A 387 19.51 -12.44 -15.47
N PHE A 388 18.60 -12.37 -16.45
CA PHE A 388 17.23 -11.91 -16.22
C PHE A 388 16.42 -12.78 -15.23
N GLN A 389 16.81 -14.05 -15.08
CA GLN A 389 16.13 -14.98 -14.17
C GLN A 389 16.78 -15.06 -12.77
N TYR A 390 17.86 -14.31 -12.52
CA TYR A 390 18.56 -14.38 -11.24
C TYR A 390 17.65 -14.01 -10.06
N LEU A 391 16.78 -13.01 -10.23
CA LEU A 391 15.79 -12.61 -9.23
C LEU A 391 14.89 -13.79 -8.81
N SER A 392 14.30 -14.49 -9.78
CA SER A 392 13.30 -15.54 -9.55
C SER A 392 13.90 -16.91 -9.23
N GLN A 393 15.10 -17.23 -9.75
CA GLN A 393 15.69 -18.55 -9.62
C GLN A 393 16.78 -18.66 -8.54
N VAL A 394 17.39 -17.52 -8.14
CA VAL A 394 18.50 -17.52 -7.19
C VAL A 394 18.23 -16.62 -5.98
N TYR A 395 18.04 -15.32 -6.21
CA TYR A 395 17.96 -14.35 -5.12
C TYR A 395 16.77 -14.62 -4.18
N LEU A 396 15.56 -14.60 -4.69
CA LEU A 396 14.35 -14.83 -3.88
C LEU A 396 14.33 -16.23 -3.25
N PRO A 397 14.65 -17.33 -3.95
CA PRO A 397 14.75 -18.65 -3.34
C PRO A 397 15.70 -18.71 -2.14
N LEU A 398 16.91 -18.15 -2.27
CA LEU A 398 17.88 -18.13 -1.16
C LEU A 398 17.36 -17.30 0.01
N LYS A 399 16.81 -16.11 -0.26
CA LYS A 399 16.24 -15.23 0.79
C LYS A 399 15.08 -15.92 1.54
N LEU A 400 14.24 -16.66 0.83
CA LEU A 400 13.11 -17.39 1.42
C LEU A 400 13.58 -18.61 2.24
N GLN A 401 14.55 -19.38 1.74
CA GLN A 401 15.08 -20.55 2.43
C GLN A 401 15.77 -20.21 3.75
N GLU A 402 16.49 -19.09 3.78
CA GLU A 402 17.23 -18.65 4.96
C GLU A 402 16.41 -17.85 5.97
N GLY A 403 15.13 -17.57 5.67
CA GLY A 403 14.35 -16.62 6.48
C GLY A 403 14.93 -15.22 6.45
N GLY A 404 15.50 -14.80 5.31
CA GLY A 404 16.27 -13.58 5.14
C GLY A 404 15.42 -12.30 5.07
N TRP A 405 14.48 -12.10 5.99
CA TRP A 405 13.66 -10.88 6.11
C TRP A 405 13.75 -10.28 7.52
N ILE A 406 13.49 -8.96 7.64
CA ILE A 406 13.56 -8.21 8.90
C ILE A 406 12.30 -7.38 9.13
#